data_b5bbe3967f7e92a051dd6b9d4310fc28
#
_entry.id   b5bbe3967f7e92a051dd6b9d4310fc28
#
_cell.length_a   1.000
_cell.length_b   1.000
_cell.length_c   1.000
_cell.angle_alpha   90.00
_cell.angle_beta   90.00
_cell.angle_gamma   90.00
#
_symmetry.space_group_name_H-M   'P 1'
#
loop_
_entity.id
_entity.type
_entity.pdbx_description
1 polymer ?
#
loop_
_entity_poly.entity_id
_entity_poly.type
_entity_poly.pdbx_seq_one_letter_code
_entity_poly.pdbx_strand_id
1 'polypeptide(L)'
;MKTGYCIKTIKYKLRCSHPEWLTETEKYYRQVLDFYFRLLLEHEEIWELNLLQMQGALERLTIAGRDGRVPERPLPFDKVPVYFRRSAINKASASLKSYTEKYKNSGDDLVYTIPDTIDASVTYFKGMYKDFRENKISLKVWDGKKWNWMDCRLKGQSMPEDGMMLSPTVVFREKEFWLHVPVKQQTEDARNAKERMMSRENVCSVQFTNTDIFAMCCVLDGDGKQKAVYSCRGGDAYRSKCKVLLEKIEKSRVYTDKDNAPHANHKYYLRLKNLSEHYAHQVSREIVDFCVREEASVLVFPSYDKEFTKVVRYRSGMYSPLYLGSRIREFLKYKAWSTGIVVLELSAEGTSSKCFVCGGKIKKNGAMFECENGHQGSRFLNSARNLGVKCLKDFERKRKI
;
A
#
# COMPACT_ATOMS: atom_id res chain seq x y z
N MET A 1 11.42 -8.48 3.08
CA MET A 1 11.59 -8.02 1.69
C MET A 1 12.87 -8.63 1.15
N LYS A 2 12.79 -9.35 0.05
CA LYS A 2 13.97 -9.97 -0.56
C LYS A 2 14.63 -8.96 -1.48
N THR A 3 15.94 -8.76 -1.28
CA THR A 3 16.92 -8.17 -2.22
C THR A 3 16.58 -6.85 -2.91
N GLY A 4 17.40 -5.84 -2.67
CA GLY A 4 17.81 -4.72 -3.54
C GLY A 4 16.86 -4.08 -4.55
N TYR A 5 15.54 -4.35 -4.50
CA TYR A 5 14.57 -3.79 -5.44
C TYR A 5 13.40 -3.13 -4.72
N CYS A 6 12.89 -2.07 -5.33
CA CYS A 6 11.57 -1.52 -5.02
C CYS A 6 10.66 -1.60 -6.26
N ILE A 7 9.34 -1.67 -6.02
CA ILE A 7 8.35 -1.59 -7.09
C ILE A 7 7.53 -0.33 -6.85
N LYS A 8 7.56 0.58 -7.85
CA LYS A 8 6.73 1.79 -7.86
C LYS A 8 5.73 1.68 -9.00
N THR A 9 4.49 2.10 -8.77
CA THR A 9 3.49 2.13 -9.83
C THR A 9 3.39 3.53 -10.41
N ILE A 10 3.76 3.66 -11.68
CA ILE A 10 3.56 4.89 -12.45
C ILE A 10 2.18 4.84 -13.09
N LYS A 11 1.46 5.94 -13.05
CA LYS A 11 0.09 6.04 -13.56
C LYS A 11 0.08 6.95 -14.77
N TYR A 12 -0.33 6.41 -15.90
CA TYR A 12 -0.53 7.17 -17.14
C TYR A 12 -2.00 7.26 -17.46
N LYS A 13 -2.48 8.44 -17.81
CA LYS A 13 -3.79 8.61 -18.43
C LYS A 13 -3.72 8.12 -19.87
N LEU A 14 -4.62 7.21 -20.25
CA LEU A 14 -4.71 6.69 -21.60
C LEU A 14 -5.55 7.60 -22.49
N ARG A 15 -5.02 7.86 -23.70
CA ARG A 15 -5.74 8.51 -24.80
C ARG A 15 -5.68 7.57 -26.01
N CYS A 16 -6.81 7.03 -26.41
CA CYS A 16 -6.94 6.07 -27.50
C CYS A 16 -8.09 6.45 -28.43
N SER A 17 -8.04 5.94 -29.65
CA SER A 17 -9.05 6.18 -30.68
C SER A 17 -10.39 5.52 -30.36
N HIS A 18 -10.34 4.35 -29.71
CA HIS A 18 -11.51 3.51 -29.43
C HIS A 18 -11.56 3.12 -27.95
N PRO A 19 -11.90 4.04 -27.03
CA PRO A 19 -11.99 3.74 -25.60
C PRO A 19 -13.05 2.67 -25.28
N GLU A 20 -14.09 2.54 -26.12
CA GLU A 20 -15.11 1.50 -26.03
C GLU A 20 -14.52 0.08 -26.12
N TRP A 21 -13.45 -0.12 -26.89
CA TRP A 21 -12.78 -1.43 -26.96
C TRP A 21 -12.08 -1.82 -25.66
N LEU A 22 -11.63 -0.84 -24.87
CA LEU A 22 -11.12 -1.13 -23.52
C LEU A 22 -12.23 -1.63 -22.60
N THR A 23 -13.43 -1.04 -22.73
CA THR A 23 -14.62 -1.47 -21.98
C THR A 23 -15.04 -2.90 -22.38
N GLU A 24 -15.08 -3.19 -23.69
CA GLU A 24 -15.41 -4.54 -24.18
C GLU A 24 -14.32 -5.56 -23.76
N THR A 25 -13.04 -5.16 -23.79
CA THR A 25 -11.95 -6.01 -23.30
C THR A 25 -12.09 -6.31 -21.81
N GLU A 26 -12.47 -5.33 -20.99
CA GLU A 26 -12.69 -5.51 -19.55
C GLU A 26 -13.88 -6.43 -19.27
N LYS A 27 -14.99 -6.28 -19.98
CA LYS A 27 -16.16 -7.16 -19.87
C LYS A 27 -15.78 -8.60 -20.20
N TYR A 28 -15.07 -8.80 -21.31
CA TYR A 28 -14.63 -10.12 -21.74
C TYR A 28 -13.64 -10.74 -20.74
N TYR A 29 -12.73 -9.92 -20.20
CA TYR A 29 -11.81 -10.35 -19.14
C TYR A 29 -12.53 -10.83 -17.88
N ARG A 30 -13.55 -10.11 -17.44
CA ARG A 30 -14.36 -10.48 -16.28
C ARG A 30 -15.07 -11.82 -16.48
N GLN A 31 -15.62 -12.07 -17.67
CA GLN A 31 -16.26 -13.35 -17.98
C GLN A 31 -15.27 -14.52 -17.89
N VAL A 32 -14.07 -14.36 -18.47
CA VAL A 32 -13.01 -15.39 -18.40
C VAL A 32 -12.50 -15.54 -16.96
N LEU A 33 -12.36 -14.45 -16.23
CA LEU A 33 -11.94 -14.43 -14.83
C LEU A 33 -12.95 -15.16 -13.93
N ASP A 34 -14.24 -14.85 -14.07
CA ASP A 34 -15.31 -15.47 -13.28
C ASP A 34 -15.42 -16.97 -13.57
N PHE A 35 -15.26 -17.38 -14.82
CA PHE A 35 -15.21 -18.78 -15.19
C PHE A 35 -14.09 -19.52 -14.42
N TYR A 36 -12.87 -19.00 -14.44
CA TYR A 36 -11.76 -19.64 -13.72
C TYR A 36 -11.88 -19.55 -12.21
N PHE A 37 -12.48 -18.49 -11.70
CA PHE A 37 -12.69 -18.37 -10.26
C PHE A 37 -13.73 -19.38 -9.76
N ARG A 38 -14.84 -19.57 -10.47
CA ARG A 38 -15.83 -20.60 -10.15
C ARG A 38 -15.24 -22.02 -10.26
N LEU A 39 -14.46 -22.26 -11.31
CA LEU A 39 -13.77 -23.54 -11.46
C LEU A 39 -12.81 -23.83 -10.29
N LEU A 40 -12.14 -22.81 -9.76
CA LEU A 40 -11.33 -22.93 -8.55
C LEU A 40 -12.18 -23.26 -7.31
N LEU A 41 -13.39 -22.71 -7.20
CA LEU A 41 -14.29 -23.03 -6.08
C LEU A 41 -14.83 -24.45 -6.14
N GLU A 42 -14.94 -25.03 -7.34
CA GLU A 42 -15.36 -26.42 -7.56
C GLU A 42 -14.22 -27.43 -7.31
N HIS A 43 -12.94 -26.99 -7.33
CA HIS A 43 -11.73 -27.82 -7.24
C HIS A 43 -10.85 -27.44 -6.05
N GLU A 44 -11.28 -27.78 -4.84
CA GLU A 44 -10.55 -27.43 -3.61
C GLU A 44 -9.15 -28.06 -3.52
N GLU A 45 -8.92 -29.20 -4.17
CA GLU A 45 -7.62 -29.86 -4.26
C GLU A 45 -6.54 -28.99 -4.93
N ILE A 46 -6.96 -27.99 -5.73
CA ILE A 46 -6.04 -27.04 -6.37
C ILE A 46 -5.57 -25.94 -5.40
N TRP A 47 -6.26 -25.68 -4.31
CA TRP A 47 -6.04 -24.52 -3.45
C TRP A 47 -4.67 -24.53 -2.75
N GLU A 48 -4.16 -25.71 -2.41
CA GLU A 48 -2.86 -25.85 -1.74
C GLU A 48 -1.66 -25.70 -2.70
N LEU A 49 -1.89 -25.73 -4.00
CA LEU A 49 -0.85 -25.58 -5.01
C LEU A 49 -0.29 -24.13 -5.02
N ASN A 50 0.95 -23.98 -5.47
CA ASN A 50 1.46 -22.64 -5.76
C ASN A 50 0.83 -22.05 -7.04
N LEU A 51 0.94 -20.73 -7.25
CA LEU A 51 0.25 -20.04 -8.37
C LEU A 51 0.58 -20.62 -9.75
N LEU A 52 1.82 -21.08 -9.98
CA LEU A 52 2.22 -21.67 -11.26
C LEU A 52 1.60 -23.06 -11.45
N GLN A 53 1.56 -23.85 -10.40
CA GLN A 53 0.91 -25.17 -10.41
C GLN A 53 -0.61 -25.03 -10.58
N MET A 54 -1.25 -24.07 -9.89
CA MET A 54 -2.68 -23.74 -10.08
C MET A 54 -2.96 -23.39 -11.54
N GLN A 55 -2.14 -22.54 -12.16
CA GLN A 55 -2.27 -22.19 -13.57
C GLN A 55 -2.21 -23.44 -14.47
N GLY A 56 -1.22 -24.30 -14.24
CA GLY A 56 -1.07 -25.55 -15.02
C GLY A 56 -2.24 -26.52 -14.84
N ALA A 57 -2.78 -26.65 -13.61
CA ALA A 57 -3.94 -27.49 -13.32
C ALA A 57 -5.19 -26.96 -14.05
N LEU A 58 -5.48 -25.67 -13.93
CA LEU A 58 -6.63 -25.04 -14.60
C LEU A 58 -6.52 -25.09 -16.14
N GLU A 59 -5.31 -24.90 -16.70
CA GLU A 59 -5.11 -25.06 -18.14
C GLU A 59 -5.32 -26.51 -18.59
N ARG A 60 -4.97 -27.52 -17.79
CA ARG A 60 -5.26 -28.93 -18.09
C ARG A 60 -6.75 -29.24 -18.08
N LEU A 61 -7.49 -28.67 -17.16
CA LEU A 61 -8.95 -28.87 -17.08
C LEU A 61 -9.70 -28.20 -18.24
N THR A 62 -9.18 -27.11 -18.81
CA THR A 62 -9.96 -26.25 -19.71
C THR A 62 -9.49 -26.20 -21.16
N ILE A 63 -8.27 -26.64 -21.45
CA ILE A 63 -7.66 -26.53 -22.76
C ILE A 63 -7.25 -27.91 -23.27
N ALA A 64 -7.59 -28.21 -24.54
CA ALA A 64 -7.17 -29.43 -25.20
C ALA A 64 -5.64 -29.59 -25.20
N GLY A 65 -5.18 -30.76 -24.86
CA GLY A 65 -3.77 -31.09 -24.88
C GLY A 65 -3.24 -31.27 -26.29
N ARG A 66 -1.93 -31.04 -26.50
CA ARG A 66 -1.26 -31.39 -27.77
C ARG A 66 -1.21 -32.89 -28.04
N ASP A 67 -1.40 -33.68 -27.01
CA ASP A 67 -1.47 -35.12 -26.96
C ASP A 67 -2.89 -35.68 -27.34
N GLY A 68 -3.80 -34.80 -27.75
CA GLY A 68 -5.19 -35.14 -28.03
C GLY A 68 -6.11 -35.21 -26.81
N ARG A 69 -5.63 -34.88 -25.63
CA ARG A 69 -6.46 -34.87 -24.43
C ARG A 69 -7.62 -33.87 -24.54
N VAL A 70 -8.84 -34.40 -24.32
CA VAL A 70 -10.06 -33.59 -24.24
C VAL A 70 -10.13 -32.92 -22.85
N PRO A 71 -10.38 -31.62 -22.75
CA PRO A 71 -10.55 -30.95 -21.47
C PRO A 71 -11.87 -31.39 -20.80
N GLU A 72 -11.83 -31.59 -19.49
CA GLU A 72 -13.00 -31.94 -18.69
C GLU A 72 -14.03 -30.80 -18.63
N ARG A 73 -13.52 -29.57 -18.50
CA ARG A 73 -14.32 -28.34 -18.43
C ARG A 73 -13.87 -27.37 -19.54
N PRO A 74 -14.25 -27.58 -20.79
CA PRO A 74 -13.81 -26.76 -21.91
C PRO A 74 -14.08 -25.27 -21.66
N LEU A 75 -13.11 -24.41 -21.98
CA LEU A 75 -13.28 -22.97 -21.91
C LEU A 75 -14.42 -22.54 -22.86
N PRO A 76 -15.52 -21.95 -22.34
CA PRO A 76 -16.69 -21.61 -23.15
C PRO A 76 -16.54 -20.34 -23.99
N PHE A 77 -15.31 -19.92 -24.24
CA PHE A 77 -14.99 -18.69 -24.95
C PHE A 77 -14.06 -18.96 -26.13
N ASP A 78 -14.45 -18.49 -27.29
CA ASP A 78 -13.64 -18.58 -28.49
C ASP A 78 -12.53 -17.51 -28.51
N LYS A 79 -11.42 -17.86 -29.16
CA LYS A 79 -10.34 -16.91 -29.51
C LYS A 79 -9.70 -16.18 -28.32
N VAL A 80 -9.69 -16.76 -27.12
CA VAL A 80 -9.02 -16.17 -25.94
C VAL A 80 -7.50 -16.27 -26.09
N PRO A 81 -6.75 -15.15 -26.19
CA PRO A 81 -5.29 -15.22 -26.28
C PRO A 81 -4.68 -15.84 -25.02
N VAL A 82 -3.63 -16.64 -25.21
CA VAL A 82 -2.97 -17.39 -24.13
C VAL A 82 -2.61 -16.50 -22.95
N TYR A 83 -1.98 -15.38 -23.21
CA TYR A 83 -1.54 -14.46 -22.12
C TYR A 83 -2.70 -13.73 -21.45
N PHE A 84 -3.79 -13.46 -22.16
CA PHE A 84 -5.01 -12.91 -21.58
C PHE A 84 -5.65 -13.92 -20.62
N ARG A 85 -5.81 -15.18 -21.07
CA ARG A 85 -6.29 -16.28 -20.25
C ARG A 85 -5.43 -16.48 -19.00
N ARG A 86 -4.11 -16.56 -19.15
CA ARG A 86 -3.18 -16.73 -18.03
C ARG A 86 -3.21 -15.58 -17.03
N SER A 87 -3.42 -14.36 -17.50
CA SER A 87 -3.63 -13.20 -16.64
C SER A 87 -4.90 -13.38 -15.79
N ALA A 88 -6.00 -13.84 -16.40
CA ALA A 88 -7.24 -14.09 -15.68
C ALA A 88 -7.09 -15.23 -14.65
N ILE A 89 -6.46 -16.35 -15.03
CA ILE A 89 -6.16 -17.46 -14.12
C ILE A 89 -5.33 -17.00 -12.92
N ASN A 90 -4.23 -16.28 -13.17
CA ASN A 90 -3.37 -15.78 -12.09
C ASN A 90 -4.12 -14.82 -11.15
N LYS A 91 -5.01 -14.00 -11.69
CA LYS A 91 -5.84 -13.10 -10.89
C LYS A 91 -6.85 -13.87 -10.05
N ALA A 92 -7.53 -14.87 -10.63
CA ALA A 92 -8.45 -15.75 -9.91
C ALA A 92 -7.73 -16.47 -8.75
N SER A 93 -6.61 -17.11 -9.04
CA SER A 93 -5.78 -17.83 -8.06
C SER A 93 -5.27 -16.95 -6.93
N ALA A 94 -4.76 -15.76 -7.25
CA ALA A 94 -4.29 -14.81 -6.25
C ALA A 94 -5.43 -14.26 -5.37
N SER A 95 -6.61 -14.04 -5.96
CA SER A 95 -7.80 -13.62 -5.22
C SER A 95 -8.26 -14.71 -4.26
N LEU A 96 -8.36 -15.95 -4.71
CA LEU A 96 -8.71 -17.08 -3.86
C LEU A 96 -7.74 -17.20 -2.68
N LYS A 97 -6.43 -17.20 -2.91
CA LYS A 97 -5.43 -17.25 -1.82
C LYS A 97 -5.60 -16.11 -0.82
N SER A 98 -5.88 -14.91 -1.29
CA SER A 98 -6.14 -13.77 -0.39
C SER A 98 -7.40 -13.95 0.45
N TYR A 99 -8.45 -14.57 -0.11
CA TYR A 99 -9.68 -14.88 0.63
C TYR A 99 -9.47 -16.00 1.65
N THR A 100 -8.79 -17.08 1.27
CA THR A 100 -8.50 -18.21 2.18
C THR A 100 -7.59 -17.80 3.33
N GLU A 101 -6.57 -16.97 3.10
CA GLU A 101 -5.74 -16.40 4.17
C GLU A 101 -6.54 -15.51 5.14
N LYS A 102 -7.46 -14.70 4.63
CA LYS A 102 -8.35 -13.90 5.49
C LYS A 102 -9.30 -14.78 6.29
N TYR A 103 -9.81 -15.84 5.70
CA TYR A 103 -10.66 -16.82 6.39
C TYR A 103 -9.90 -17.53 7.52
N LYS A 104 -8.70 -18.02 7.26
CA LYS A 104 -7.83 -18.67 8.27
C LYS A 104 -7.45 -17.74 9.44
N ASN A 105 -7.41 -16.42 9.20
CA ASN A 105 -7.03 -15.40 10.18
C ASN A 105 -8.23 -14.69 10.86
N SER A 106 -9.46 -14.95 10.43
CA SER A 106 -10.67 -14.49 11.13
C SER A 106 -11.00 -15.54 12.19
N GLY A 107 -10.97 -15.13 13.49
CA GLY A 107 -11.44 -16.01 14.57
C GLY A 107 -12.90 -16.41 14.39
N ASP A 108 -13.35 -17.39 15.16
CA ASP A 108 -14.67 -18.08 15.05
C ASP A 108 -15.93 -17.18 15.00
N ASP A 109 -15.80 -15.89 15.31
CA ASP A 109 -16.93 -14.92 15.36
C ASP A 109 -17.26 -14.23 14.03
N LEU A 110 -16.47 -14.44 12.95
CA LEU A 110 -16.69 -13.80 11.66
C LEU A 110 -16.88 -14.86 10.56
N VAL A 111 -18.13 -15.07 10.14
CA VAL A 111 -18.43 -15.84 8.92
C VAL A 111 -17.92 -15.06 7.72
N TYR A 112 -16.74 -15.41 7.23
CA TYR A 112 -16.15 -14.83 6.05
C TYR A 112 -16.50 -15.70 4.83
N THR A 113 -17.46 -15.25 4.04
CA THR A 113 -17.86 -15.97 2.82
C THR A 113 -16.93 -15.59 1.67
N ILE A 114 -16.42 -16.59 0.94
CA ILE A 114 -15.73 -16.36 -0.33
C ILE A 114 -16.80 -15.92 -1.35
N PRO A 115 -16.62 -14.80 -2.06
CA PRO A 115 -17.60 -14.33 -3.02
C PRO A 115 -17.66 -15.25 -4.24
N ASP A 116 -18.82 -15.36 -4.87
CA ASP A 116 -19.00 -16.17 -6.08
C ASP A 116 -18.37 -15.54 -7.34
N THR A 117 -18.11 -14.24 -7.30
CA THR A 117 -17.52 -13.46 -8.39
C THR A 117 -16.49 -12.51 -7.88
N ILE A 118 -15.51 -12.15 -8.72
CA ILE A 118 -14.47 -11.18 -8.40
C ILE A 118 -14.40 -10.09 -9.45
N ASP A 119 -14.30 -8.85 -8.98
CA ASP A 119 -14.06 -7.70 -9.85
C ASP A 119 -12.56 -7.41 -9.95
N ALA A 120 -12.05 -7.31 -11.17
CA ALA A 120 -10.66 -7.00 -11.42
C ALA A 120 -10.44 -6.32 -12.76
N SER A 121 -9.52 -5.38 -12.75
CA SER A 121 -9.04 -4.72 -13.97
C SER A 121 -8.09 -5.61 -14.77
N VAL A 122 -8.05 -5.39 -16.08
CA VAL A 122 -7.24 -6.20 -17.01
C VAL A 122 -5.75 -5.96 -16.79
N THR A 123 -5.02 -7.02 -16.45
CA THR A 123 -3.56 -7.00 -16.39
C THR A 123 -2.99 -7.54 -17.70
N TYR A 124 -2.16 -6.74 -18.35
CA TYR A 124 -1.57 -7.06 -19.65
C TYR A 124 -0.24 -7.76 -19.47
N PHE A 125 -0.17 -9.06 -19.76
CA PHE A 125 1.10 -9.80 -19.78
C PHE A 125 1.88 -9.52 -21.06
N LYS A 126 3.18 -9.83 -21.06
CA LYS A 126 4.05 -9.72 -22.24
C LYS A 126 3.42 -10.48 -23.40
N GLY A 127 3.28 -9.83 -24.56
CA GLY A 127 2.54 -10.33 -25.72
C GLY A 127 1.11 -9.80 -25.85
N MET A 128 0.58 -9.13 -24.82
CA MET A 128 -0.69 -8.39 -24.86
C MET A 128 -0.46 -6.88 -25.02
N TYR A 129 0.76 -6.41 -24.94
CA TYR A 129 1.18 -5.05 -25.24
C TYR A 129 2.51 -5.06 -26.00
N LYS A 130 2.77 -3.99 -26.73
CA LYS A 130 4.02 -3.75 -27.47
C LYS A 130 4.30 -2.27 -27.62
N ASP A 131 5.46 -1.93 -28.16
CA ASP A 131 5.85 -0.56 -28.51
C ASP A 131 5.70 0.43 -27.33
N PHE A 132 6.00 -0.03 -26.10
CA PHE A 132 6.01 0.86 -24.95
C PHE A 132 7.17 1.85 -25.07
N ARG A 133 6.83 3.12 -25.14
CA ARG A 133 7.75 4.26 -25.17
C ARG A 133 7.24 5.32 -24.21
N GLU A 134 7.99 6.40 -23.97
CA GLU A 134 7.63 7.46 -23.00
C GLU A 134 6.18 7.96 -23.09
N ASN A 135 5.62 8.07 -24.28
CA ASN A 135 4.31 8.65 -24.52
C ASN A 135 3.35 7.73 -25.32
N LYS A 136 3.74 6.47 -25.56
CA LYS A 136 2.94 5.55 -26.40
C LYS A 136 3.04 4.12 -25.91
N ILE A 137 1.93 3.36 -26.07
CA ILE A 137 1.86 1.91 -25.95
C ILE A 137 0.82 1.38 -26.92
N SER A 138 1.06 0.19 -27.50
CA SER A 138 0.05 -0.54 -28.27
C SER A 138 -0.51 -1.66 -27.38
N LEU A 139 -1.82 -1.66 -27.16
CA LEU A 139 -2.53 -2.67 -26.35
C LEU A 139 -3.32 -3.60 -27.26
N LYS A 140 -3.33 -4.90 -26.94
CA LYS A 140 -4.19 -5.86 -27.59
C LYS A 140 -5.57 -5.82 -26.94
N VAL A 141 -6.58 -5.43 -27.70
CA VAL A 141 -7.95 -5.16 -27.22
C VAL A 141 -8.99 -5.94 -28.02
N TRP A 142 -10.11 -6.21 -27.39
CA TRP A 142 -11.26 -6.88 -27.97
C TRP A 142 -12.29 -5.84 -28.40
N ASP A 143 -12.71 -5.84 -29.68
CA ASP A 143 -13.68 -4.91 -30.24
C ASP A 143 -15.14 -5.42 -30.18
N GLY A 144 -15.36 -6.56 -29.52
CA GLY A 144 -16.65 -7.27 -29.51
C GLY A 144 -16.73 -8.43 -30.52
N LYS A 145 -15.80 -8.50 -31.50
CA LYS A 145 -15.79 -9.53 -32.55
C LYS A 145 -14.42 -10.16 -32.75
N LYS A 146 -13.35 -9.36 -32.66
CA LYS A 146 -11.97 -9.82 -32.89
C LYS A 146 -10.97 -9.05 -32.03
N TRP A 147 -9.77 -9.60 -31.91
CA TRP A 147 -8.65 -8.97 -31.24
C TRP A 147 -7.89 -8.04 -32.18
N ASN A 148 -7.72 -6.79 -31.76
CA ASN A 148 -7.01 -5.75 -32.50
C ASN A 148 -5.83 -5.20 -31.68
N TRP A 149 -4.87 -4.62 -32.35
CA TRP A 149 -3.85 -3.77 -31.73
C TRP A 149 -4.34 -2.33 -31.78
N MET A 150 -4.37 -1.66 -30.64
CA MET A 150 -4.78 -0.27 -30.51
C MET A 150 -3.65 0.56 -29.93
N ASP A 151 -3.25 1.59 -30.66
CA ASP A 151 -2.27 2.55 -30.20
C ASP A 151 -2.88 3.54 -29.21
N CYS A 152 -2.25 3.66 -28.04
CA CYS A 152 -2.66 4.57 -26.99
C CYS A 152 -1.54 5.57 -26.69
N ARG A 153 -1.88 6.84 -26.58
CA ARG A 153 -0.98 7.87 -26.06
C ARG A 153 -1.03 7.88 -24.54
N LEU A 154 0.13 8.04 -23.92
CA LEU A 154 0.35 8.07 -22.49
C LEU A 154 0.57 9.50 -22.03
N LYS A 155 -0.17 9.95 -21.02
CA LYS A 155 0.06 11.24 -20.35
C LYS A 155 0.31 10.98 -18.87
N GLY A 156 1.49 11.29 -18.40
CA GLY A 156 1.90 11.05 -17.03
C GLY A 156 3.37 11.36 -16.81
N GLN A 157 3.91 10.85 -15.74
CA GLN A 157 5.30 10.98 -15.35
C GLN A 157 6.18 10.03 -16.18
N SER A 158 7.35 10.46 -16.64
CA SER A 158 8.30 9.59 -17.34
C SER A 158 8.70 8.39 -16.48
N MET A 159 8.97 7.28 -17.13
CA MET A 159 9.51 6.11 -16.47
C MET A 159 11.00 6.38 -16.13
N PRO A 160 11.46 5.93 -14.94
CA PRO A 160 12.88 6.01 -14.60
C PRO A 160 13.74 5.25 -15.59
N GLU A 161 14.93 5.76 -15.91
CA GLU A 161 15.85 5.18 -16.91
C GLU A 161 16.27 3.75 -16.54
N ASP A 162 16.50 3.48 -15.25
CA ASP A 162 16.86 2.17 -14.69
C ASP A 162 15.65 1.28 -14.38
N GLY A 163 14.45 1.74 -14.71
CA GLY A 163 13.20 1.08 -14.38
C GLY A 163 12.84 -0.08 -15.31
N MET A 164 12.70 -1.28 -14.78
CA MET A 164 12.15 -2.43 -15.52
C MET A 164 10.63 -2.48 -15.40
N MET A 165 9.93 -2.33 -16.51
CA MET A 165 8.48 -2.45 -16.59
C MET A 165 8.03 -3.88 -16.26
N LEU A 166 7.07 -4.01 -15.36
CA LEU A 166 6.32 -5.23 -15.13
C LEU A 166 4.97 -5.16 -15.86
N SER A 167 4.12 -6.20 -15.67
CA SER A 167 2.84 -6.28 -16.35
C SER A 167 1.91 -5.12 -15.99
N PRO A 168 1.55 -4.25 -16.94
CA PRO A 168 0.69 -3.10 -16.66
C PRO A 168 -0.77 -3.53 -16.53
N THR A 169 -1.55 -2.71 -15.82
CA THR A 169 -2.99 -2.91 -15.62
C THR A 169 -3.76 -1.70 -16.13
N VAL A 170 -4.78 -1.93 -16.96
CA VAL A 170 -5.71 -0.87 -17.39
C VAL A 170 -6.83 -0.75 -16.36
N VAL A 171 -7.04 0.46 -15.85
CA VAL A 171 -8.03 0.77 -14.82
C VAL A 171 -8.96 1.86 -15.30
N PHE A 172 -10.28 1.63 -15.24
CA PHE A 172 -11.26 2.67 -15.47
C PHE A 172 -11.58 3.41 -14.16
N ARG A 173 -11.36 4.72 -14.14
CA ARG A 173 -11.59 5.56 -12.96
C ARG A 173 -11.97 6.97 -13.34
N GLU A 174 -12.96 7.54 -12.65
CA GLU A 174 -13.39 8.93 -12.87
C GLU A 174 -13.73 9.24 -14.35
N LYS A 175 -14.39 8.28 -15.01
CA LYS A 175 -14.77 8.32 -16.43
C LYS A 175 -13.58 8.33 -17.41
N GLU A 176 -12.41 7.91 -16.97
CA GLU A 176 -11.19 7.88 -17.77
C GLU A 176 -10.43 6.54 -17.59
N PHE A 177 -9.71 6.14 -18.64
CA PHE A 177 -8.83 4.98 -18.58
C PHE A 177 -7.43 5.39 -18.16
N TRP A 178 -6.86 4.61 -17.24
CA TRP A 178 -5.52 4.76 -16.73
C TRP A 178 -4.73 3.49 -16.93
N LEU A 179 -3.46 3.63 -17.31
CA LEU A 179 -2.49 2.55 -17.33
C LEU A 179 -1.65 2.63 -16.05
N HIS A 180 -1.78 1.66 -15.18
CA HIS A 180 -0.93 1.49 -14.01
C HIS A 180 0.24 0.59 -14.40
N VAL A 181 1.43 1.14 -14.44
CA VAL A 181 2.67 0.45 -14.81
C VAL A 181 3.50 0.21 -13.55
N PRO A 182 3.54 -1.02 -13.02
CA PRO A 182 4.50 -1.34 -11.98
C PRO A 182 5.91 -1.35 -12.57
N VAL A 183 6.81 -0.61 -11.97
CA VAL A 183 8.21 -0.49 -12.38
C VAL A 183 9.10 -1.01 -11.28
N LYS A 184 9.91 -2.00 -11.60
CA LYS A 184 10.92 -2.55 -10.71
C LYS A 184 12.21 -1.73 -10.87
N GLN A 185 12.67 -1.14 -9.78
CA GLN A 185 13.91 -0.37 -9.72
C GLN A 185 14.87 -1.00 -8.72
N GLN A 186 16.15 -0.89 -8.97
CA GLN A 186 17.17 -1.23 -7.98
C GLN A 186 17.15 -0.19 -6.85
N THR A 187 17.32 -0.62 -5.60
CA THR A 187 17.49 0.29 -4.46
C THR A 187 18.93 0.76 -4.40
N GLU A 188 19.17 1.94 -3.82
CA GLU A 188 20.52 2.51 -3.62
C GLU A 188 21.44 1.57 -2.81
N ASP A 189 20.86 0.79 -1.90
CA ASP A 189 21.58 -0.19 -1.09
C ASP A 189 21.21 -1.62 -1.52
N ALA A 190 22.16 -2.36 -2.05
CA ALA A 190 21.98 -3.75 -2.50
C ALA A 190 21.91 -4.77 -1.37
N ARG A 191 22.31 -4.39 -0.12
CA ARG A 191 22.25 -5.27 1.05
C ARG A 191 20.81 -5.70 1.34
N ASN A 192 20.63 -6.90 1.86
CA ASN A 192 19.31 -7.36 2.30
C ASN A 192 18.91 -6.68 3.63
N ALA A 193 17.63 -6.78 4.01
CA ALA A 193 17.11 -6.13 5.21
C ALA A 193 17.86 -6.55 6.49
N LYS A 194 18.28 -7.81 6.60
CA LYS A 194 19.01 -8.32 7.77
C LYS A 194 20.40 -7.68 7.87
N GLU A 195 21.11 -7.59 6.77
CA GLU A 195 22.44 -6.95 6.69
C GLU A 195 22.37 -5.47 7.06
N ARG A 196 21.40 -4.74 6.53
CA ARG A 196 21.17 -3.33 6.87
C ARG A 196 20.83 -3.13 8.34
N MET A 197 19.98 -4.02 8.93
CA MET A 197 19.65 -3.97 10.37
C MET A 197 20.83 -4.31 11.28
N MET A 198 21.79 -5.10 10.79
CA MET A 198 22.98 -5.51 11.57
C MET A 198 24.11 -4.48 11.50
N SER A 199 24.05 -3.52 10.58
CA SER A 199 25.00 -2.41 10.56
C SER A 199 24.78 -1.52 11.80
N ARG A 200 25.87 -1.00 12.36
CA ARG A 200 25.83 -0.03 13.50
C ARG A 200 25.63 1.38 13.01
N GLU A 201 24.71 1.57 12.11
CA GLU A 201 24.38 2.87 11.57
C GLU A 201 23.29 3.57 12.42
N ASN A 202 23.02 4.83 12.11
CA ASN A 202 22.04 5.62 12.85
C ASN A 202 20.62 5.03 12.72
N VAL A 203 19.85 5.14 13.80
CA VAL A 203 18.45 4.72 13.86
C VAL A 203 17.58 5.95 14.01
N CYS A 204 16.68 6.19 13.07
CA CYS A 204 15.63 7.20 13.17
C CYS A 204 14.38 6.60 13.82
N SER A 205 13.96 7.13 14.94
CA SER A 205 12.71 6.77 15.60
C SER A 205 11.65 7.83 15.43
N VAL A 206 10.39 7.43 15.20
CA VAL A 206 9.28 8.34 14.90
C VAL A 206 8.13 8.13 15.87
N GLN A 207 7.66 9.21 16.49
CA GLN A 207 6.45 9.25 17.30
C GLN A 207 5.38 10.09 16.60
N PHE A 208 4.27 9.47 16.21
CA PHE A 208 3.10 10.18 15.66
C PHE A 208 2.31 10.86 16.78
N THR A 209 1.79 12.05 16.49
CA THR A 209 1.07 12.87 17.46
C THR A 209 -0.28 13.36 16.96
N ASN A 210 -1.11 13.85 17.86
CA ASN A 210 -2.39 14.50 17.53
C ASN A 210 -2.33 16.02 17.80
N THR A 211 -1.23 16.66 17.38
CA THR A 211 -1.02 18.12 17.53
C THR A 211 -0.69 18.73 16.17
N ASP A 212 -0.18 19.97 16.14
CA ASP A 212 0.39 20.56 14.93
C ASP A 212 1.56 19.72 14.37
N ILE A 213 2.28 19.03 15.25
CA ILE A 213 3.34 18.11 14.85
C ILE A 213 2.71 16.77 14.48
N PHE A 214 2.72 16.39 13.19
CA PHE A 214 2.30 15.04 12.75
C PHE A 214 3.19 13.94 13.32
N ALA A 215 4.51 14.20 13.24
CA ALA A 215 5.51 13.23 13.63
C ALA A 215 6.72 13.93 14.24
N MET A 216 7.19 13.42 15.39
CA MET A 216 8.44 13.78 16.02
C MET A 216 9.47 12.72 15.70
N CYS A 217 10.54 13.08 15.00
CA CYS A 217 11.63 12.21 14.58
C CYS A 217 12.87 12.47 15.43
N CYS A 218 13.54 11.39 15.83
CA CYS A 218 14.79 11.47 16.57
C CYS A 218 15.78 10.46 15.99
N VAL A 219 16.97 10.91 15.61
CA VAL A 219 18.07 10.06 15.16
C VAL A 219 19.02 9.81 16.33
N LEU A 220 19.27 8.53 16.58
CA LEU A 220 20.24 8.04 17.54
C LEU A 220 21.39 7.35 16.80
N ASP A 221 22.61 7.50 17.28
CA ASP A 221 23.75 6.70 16.81
C ASP A 221 23.71 5.26 17.37
N GLY A 222 24.69 4.45 16.99
CA GLY A 222 24.79 3.06 17.44
C GLY A 222 24.93 2.86 18.96
N ASP A 223 25.36 3.90 19.68
CA ASP A 223 25.50 3.91 21.14
C ASP A 223 24.25 4.47 21.85
N GLY A 224 23.24 4.89 21.09
CA GLY A 224 21.98 5.44 21.61
C GLY A 224 22.04 6.92 21.95
N LYS A 225 23.10 7.64 21.57
CA LYS A 225 23.22 9.08 21.74
C LYS A 225 22.43 9.80 20.65
N GLN A 226 21.71 10.86 21.03
CA GLN A 226 20.95 11.68 20.10
C GLN A 226 21.87 12.48 19.18
N LYS A 227 21.69 12.32 17.85
CA LYS A 227 22.37 13.11 16.82
C LYS A 227 21.49 14.27 16.33
N ALA A 228 20.25 13.99 15.98
CA ALA A 228 19.36 14.98 15.37
C ALA A 228 17.89 14.78 15.78
N VAL A 229 17.11 15.86 15.66
CA VAL A 229 15.66 15.87 15.89
C VAL A 229 14.99 16.65 14.78
N TYR A 230 13.84 16.16 14.33
CA TYR A 230 13.00 16.83 13.34
C TYR A 230 11.52 16.71 13.69
N SER A 231 10.76 17.78 13.45
CA SER A 231 9.31 17.84 13.68
C SER A 231 8.59 18.10 12.37
N CYS A 232 7.84 17.11 11.87
CA CYS A 232 6.95 17.30 10.73
C CYS A 232 5.72 18.07 11.18
N ARG A 233 5.58 19.33 10.77
CA ARG A 233 4.49 20.23 11.18
C ARG A 233 3.35 20.29 10.16
N GLY A 234 2.27 21.02 10.51
CA GLY A 234 1.11 21.28 9.67
C GLY A 234 -0.16 20.49 10.03
N GLY A 235 -0.16 19.83 11.20
CA GLY A 235 -1.32 19.08 11.71
C GLY A 235 -2.53 19.98 11.96
N ASP A 236 -2.35 21.21 12.42
CA ASP A 236 -3.44 22.17 12.64
C ASP A 236 -4.03 22.66 11.30
N ALA A 237 -3.17 22.95 10.32
CA ALA A 237 -3.62 23.30 8.98
C ALA A 237 -4.40 22.16 8.31
N TYR A 238 -3.95 20.92 8.47
CA TYR A 238 -4.67 19.75 8.01
C TYR A 238 -6.06 19.62 8.65
N ARG A 239 -6.13 19.72 10.00
CA ARG A 239 -7.42 19.65 10.74
C ARG A 239 -8.37 20.76 10.31
N SER A 240 -7.89 21.99 10.18
CA SER A 240 -8.71 23.13 9.76
C SER A 240 -9.30 22.93 8.37
N LYS A 241 -8.50 22.47 7.42
CA LYS A 241 -8.97 22.16 6.06
C LYS A 241 -9.99 21.02 6.05
N CYS A 242 -9.77 19.97 6.84
CA CYS A 242 -10.73 18.87 6.97
C CYS A 242 -12.05 19.35 7.61
N LYS A 243 -11.97 20.18 8.66
CA LYS A 243 -13.15 20.75 9.34
C LYS A 243 -14.04 21.53 8.38
N VAL A 244 -13.48 22.41 7.58
CA VAL A 244 -14.23 23.19 6.55
C VAL A 244 -14.95 22.26 5.58
N LEU A 245 -14.35 21.16 5.16
CA LEU A 245 -14.99 20.20 4.26
C LEU A 245 -16.11 19.41 4.96
N LEU A 246 -15.91 19.02 6.21
CA LEU A 246 -16.91 18.34 7.02
C LEU A 246 -18.13 19.21 7.33
N GLU A 247 -17.92 20.49 7.63
CA GLU A 247 -19.01 21.47 7.81
C GLU A 247 -19.85 21.64 6.52
N LYS A 248 -19.21 21.63 5.35
CA LYS A 248 -19.93 21.67 4.05
C LYS A 248 -20.76 20.40 3.83
N ILE A 249 -20.24 19.24 4.22
CA ILE A 249 -20.97 17.96 4.15
C ILE A 249 -22.19 18.02 5.09
N GLU A 250 -22.00 18.49 6.31
CA GLU A 250 -23.06 18.56 7.31
C GLU A 250 -24.19 19.51 6.88
N LYS A 251 -23.83 20.72 6.45
CA LYS A 251 -24.81 21.68 5.89
C LYS A 251 -25.60 21.10 4.71
N SER A 252 -24.91 20.37 3.83
CA SER A 252 -25.58 19.76 2.66
C SER A 252 -26.52 18.60 3.07
N ARG A 253 -26.25 17.87 4.15
CA ARG A 253 -27.12 16.79 4.65
C ARG A 253 -28.47 17.29 5.14
N VAL A 254 -28.55 18.52 5.65
CA VAL A 254 -29.81 19.12 6.12
C VAL A 254 -30.78 19.36 4.95
N TYR A 255 -30.26 19.53 3.72
CA TYR A 255 -31.06 19.85 2.55
C TYR A 255 -31.24 18.68 1.56
N THR A 256 -30.63 17.53 1.81
CA THR A 256 -30.69 16.37 0.91
C THR A 256 -31.43 15.21 1.59
N ASP A 257 -32.53 14.79 0.96
CA ASP A 257 -33.23 13.56 1.35
C ASP A 257 -32.30 12.37 1.15
N LYS A 258 -32.07 11.61 2.22
CA LYS A 258 -31.06 10.52 2.24
C LYS A 258 -31.36 9.43 1.23
N ASP A 259 -32.64 9.20 0.93
CA ASP A 259 -33.07 8.10 0.07
C ASP A 259 -32.96 8.41 -1.43
N ASN A 260 -32.92 9.68 -1.80
CA ASN A 260 -32.91 10.11 -3.19
C ASN A 260 -31.56 10.58 -3.75
N ALA A 261 -30.48 10.63 -2.92
CA ALA A 261 -29.18 11.08 -3.36
C ALA A 261 -28.01 10.27 -2.76
N PRO A 262 -27.85 8.98 -3.12
CA PRO A 262 -26.82 8.10 -2.55
C PRO A 262 -25.39 8.60 -2.76
N HIS A 263 -25.17 9.51 -3.71
CA HIS A 263 -23.89 10.15 -4.01
C HIS A 263 -23.79 11.62 -3.60
N ALA A 264 -24.73 12.10 -2.81
CA ALA A 264 -24.65 13.44 -2.24
C ALA A 264 -23.32 13.60 -1.49
N ASN A 265 -22.66 14.74 -1.69
CA ASN A 265 -21.37 15.04 -1.07
C ASN A 265 -20.15 14.24 -1.56
N HIS A 266 -20.26 13.36 -2.57
CA HIS A 266 -19.15 12.60 -3.12
C HIS A 266 -17.92 13.49 -3.42
N LYS A 267 -18.12 14.69 -3.99
CA LYS A 267 -17.04 15.65 -4.28
C LYS A 267 -16.27 16.10 -3.03
N TYR A 268 -16.94 16.24 -1.87
CA TYR A 268 -16.29 16.65 -0.63
C TYR A 268 -15.54 15.50 0.02
N TYR A 269 -16.10 14.28 0.01
CA TYR A 269 -15.41 13.09 0.45
C TYR A 269 -14.16 12.78 -0.41
N LEU A 270 -14.24 12.98 -1.72
CA LEU A 270 -13.09 12.86 -2.61
C LEU A 270 -12.01 13.91 -2.27
N ARG A 271 -12.40 15.16 -1.98
CA ARG A 271 -11.46 16.19 -1.53
C ARG A 271 -10.81 15.86 -0.19
N LEU A 272 -11.57 15.35 0.78
CA LEU A 272 -11.02 14.89 2.07
C LEU A 272 -10.01 13.76 1.88
N LYS A 273 -10.33 12.79 1.02
CA LYS A 273 -9.42 11.71 0.66
C LYS A 273 -8.13 12.23 0.02
N ASN A 274 -8.25 13.08 -1.00
CA ASN A 274 -7.10 13.66 -1.70
C ASN A 274 -6.25 14.53 -0.77
N LEU A 275 -6.87 15.29 0.14
CA LEU A 275 -6.18 16.08 1.16
C LEU A 275 -5.38 15.18 2.11
N SER A 276 -6.00 14.11 2.61
CA SER A 276 -5.34 13.13 3.49
C SER A 276 -4.17 12.43 2.78
N GLU A 277 -4.33 12.04 1.53
CA GLU A 277 -3.25 11.45 0.73
C GLU A 277 -2.11 12.44 0.50
N HIS A 278 -2.43 13.70 0.18
CA HIS A 278 -1.42 14.76 -0.01
C HIS A 278 -0.55 14.95 1.24
N TYR A 279 -1.18 15.17 2.41
CA TYR A 279 -0.44 15.33 3.65
C TYR A 279 0.34 14.07 4.05
N ALA A 280 -0.22 12.89 3.85
CA ALA A 280 0.48 11.64 4.12
C ALA A 280 1.71 11.47 3.22
N HIS A 281 1.60 11.84 1.94
CA HIS A 281 2.74 11.85 1.01
C HIS A 281 3.80 12.87 1.39
N GLN A 282 3.39 14.09 1.78
CA GLN A 282 4.30 15.15 2.21
C GLN A 282 5.07 14.72 3.47
N VAL A 283 4.37 14.38 4.55
CA VAL A 283 4.99 13.99 5.83
C VAL A 283 5.90 12.77 5.69
N SER A 284 5.45 11.75 4.92
CA SER A 284 6.30 10.58 4.70
C SER A 284 7.54 10.90 3.87
N ARG A 285 7.51 11.89 2.98
CA ARG A 285 8.69 12.35 2.26
C ARG A 285 9.63 13.09 3.20
N GLU A 286 9.13 14.04 3.99
CA GLU A 286 9.93 14.80 4.96
C GLU A 286 10.68 13.88 5.94
N ILE A 287 10.01 12.81 6.43
CA ILE A 287 10.65 11.82 7.33
C ILE A 287 11.78 11.07 6.61
N VAL A 288 11.55 10.61 5.38
CA VAL A 288 12.59 9.88 4.61
C VAL A 288 13.75 10.78 4.26
N ASP A 289 13.49 12.02 3.81
CA ASP A 289 14.54 12.99 3.48
C ASP A 289 15.38 13.36 4.72
N PHE A 290 14.74 13.45 5.91
CA PHE A 290 15.43 13.59 7.17
C PHE A 290 16.31 12.38 7.49
N CYS A 291 15.80 11.15 7.31
CA CYS A 291 16.60 9.94 7.53
C CYS A 291 17.82 9.85 6.59
N VAL A 292 17.65 10.20 5.31
CA VAL A 292 18.75 10.23 4.33
C VAL A 292 19.80 11.25 4.73
N ARG A 293 19.39 12.47 5.08
CA ARG A 293 20.30 13.55 5.51
C ARG A 293 21.11 13.19 6.75
N GLU A 294 20.51 12.48 7.69
CA GLU A 294 21.16 12.07 8.95
C GLU A 294 21.75 10.65 8.87
N GLU A 295 21.87 10.09 7.67
CA GLU A 295 22.47 8.78 7.41
C GLU A 295 21.85 7.64 8.26
N ALA A 296 20.54 7.67 8.47
CA ALA A 296 19.83 6.64 9.20
C ALA A 296 19.54 5.44 8.30
N SER A 297 20.10 4.29 8.63
CA SER A 297 19.84 3.02 7.90
C SER A 297 18.57 2.31 8.33
N VAL A 298 18.04 2.66 9.50
CA VAL A 298 16.83 2.08 10.08
C VAL A 298 15.87 3.19 10.50
N LEU A 299 14.60 3.02 10.10
CA LEU A 299 13.48 3.84 10.53
C LEU A 299 12.53 3.00 11.38
N VAL A 300 12.33 3.38 12.63
CA VAL A 300 11.44 2.68 13.55
C VAL A 300 10.27 3.55 13.99
N PHE A 301 9.07 3.00 14.00
CA PHE A 301 7.88 3.63 14.56
C PHE A 301 7.04 2.65 15.38
N PRO A 302 6.13 3.17 16.25
CA PRO A 302 5.32 2.31 17.09
C PRO A 302 4.41 1.41 16.26
N SER A 303 4.37 0.13 16.62
CA SER A 303 3.32 -0.78 16.14
C SER A 303 2.03 -0.46 16.89
N TYR A 304 0.97 -0.17 16.13
CA TYR A 304 -0.37 0.00 16.66
C TYR A 304 -1.26 -1.11 16.11
N ASP A 305 -1.89 -1.83 17.00
CA ASP A 305 -2.84 -2.88 16.65
C ASP A 305 -4.19 -2.30 16.12
N LYS A 306 -5.08 -3.20 15.74
CA LYS A 306 -6.41 -2.82 15.25
C LYS A 306 -7.24 -2.10 16.34
N GLU A 307 -7.12 -2.53 17.59
CA GLU A 307 -7.85 -1.95 18.72
C GLU A 307 -7.38 -0.53 19.01
N PHE A 308 -6.06 -0.28 19.02
CA PHE A 308 -5.53 1.07 19.13
C PHE A 308 -6.05 1.99 18.02
N THR A 309 -6.10 1.49 16.77
CA THR A 309 -6.61 2.26 15.63
C THR A 309 -8.08 2.61 15.78
N LYS A 310 -8.91 1.69 16.30
CA LYS A 310 -10.33 1.96 16.63
C LYS A 310 -10.46 3.03 17.71
N VAL A 311 -9.67 2.94 18.79
CA VAL A 311 -9.65 3.92 19.87
C VAL A 311 -9.23 5.31 19.37
N VAL A 312 -8.21 5.40 18.51
CA VAL A 312 -7.78 6.68 17.90
C VAL A 312 -8.89 7.26 17.03
N ARG A 313 -9.56 6.43 16.22
CA ARG A 313 -10.69 6.87 15.39
C ARG A 313 -11.84 7.42 16.24
N TYR A 314 -12.16 6.74 17.33
CA TYR A 314 -13.24 7.16 18.24
C TYR A 314 -12.90 8.46 18.97
N ARG A 315 -11.70 8.57 19.56
CA ARG A 315 -11.29 9.70 20.40
C ARG A 315 -10.87 10.95 19.62
N SER A 316 -10.20 10.75 18.49
CA SER A 316 -9.55 11.84 17.75
C SER A 316 -10.19 12.10 16.38
N GLY A 317 -11.07 11.20 15.92
CA GLY A 317 -11.71 11.28 14.60
C GLY A 317 -10.84 10.77 13.44
N MET A 318 -11.52 10.42 12.35
CA MET A 318 -10.90 9.90 11.11
C MET A 318 -9.96 10.89 10.40
N TYR A 319 -10.14 12.19 10.66
CA TYR A 319 -9.36 13.26 10.00
C TYR A 319 -8.42 13.94 10.99
N SER A 320 -7.95 13.22 11.97
CA SER A 320 -6.93 13.69 12.91
C SER A 320 -5.51 13.40 12.41
N PRO A 321 -4.51 14.21 12.77
CA PRO A 321 -3.10 13.94 12.47
C PRO A 321 -2.64 12.54 12.91
N LEU A 322 -3.06 12.11 14.10
CA LEU A 322 -2.69 10.79 14.63
C LEU A 322 -3.32 9.63 13.82
N TYR A 323 -4.58 9.78 13.40
CA TYR A 323 -5.22 8.79 12.54
C TYR A 323 -4.55 8.72 11.17
N LEU A 324 -4.13 9.87 10.61
CA LEU A 324 -3.36 9.94 9.37
C LEU A 324 -2.01 9.21 9.47
N GLY A 325 -1.47 9.04 10.67
CA GLY A 325 -0.24 8.28 10.94
C GLY A 325 -0.25 6.87 10.35
N SER A 326 -1.40 6.20 10.29
CA SER A 326 -1.52 4.88 9.65
C SER A 326 -1.20 4.94 8.15
N ARG A 327 -1.72 5.96 7.45
CA ARG A 327 -1.46 6.19 6.02
C ARG A 327 -0.02 6.64 5.75
N ILE A 328 0.52 7.50 6.62
CA ILE A 328 1.92 7.92 6.56
C ILE A 328 2.85 6.70 6.67
N ARG A 329 2.59 5.76 7.60
CA ARG A 329 3.37 4.52 7.75
C ARG A 329 3.36 3.63 6.51
N GLU A 330 2.21 3.50 5.83
CA GLU A 330 2.14 2.77 4.56
C GLU A 330 3.08 3.38 3.51
N PHE A 331 3.09 4.71 3.40
CA PHE A 331 3.95 5.41 2.44
C PHE A 331 5.43 5.39 2.84
N LEU A 332 5.73 5.40 4.13
CA LEU A 332 7.10 5.26 4.63
C LEU A 332 7.73 3.93 4.22
N LYS A 333 6.99 2.82 4.28
CA LYS A 333 7.52 1.49 3.96
C LYS A 333 8.18 1.42 2.58
N TYR A 334 7.51 1.89 1.54
CA TYR A 334 8.08 1.82 0.19
C TYR A 334 9.06 2.95 -0.11
N LYS A 335 8.84 4.17 0.43
CA LYS A 335 9.75 5.29 0.21
C LYS A 335 11.10 5.07 0.89
N ALA A 336 11.11 4.68 2.15
CA ALA A 336 12.31 4.35 2.90
C ALA A 336 13.07 3.17 2.26
N TRP A 337 12.35 2.12 1.85
CA TRP A 337 12.96 0.99 1.17
C TRP A 337 13.66 1.40 -0.13
N SER A 338 13.09 2.34 -0.90
CA SER A 338 13.71 2.81 -2.16
C SER A 338 15.02 3.56 -1.94
N THR A 339 15.24 4.16 -0.77
CA THR A 339 16.48 4.86 -0.38
C THR A 339 17.41 4.00 0.49
N GLY A 340 17.17 2.70 0.56
CA GLY A 340 18.03 1.79 1.32
C GLY A 340 17.70 1.68 2.82
N ILE A 341 16.71 2.41 3.33
CA ILE A 341 16.35 2.45 4.75
C ILE A 341 15.41 1.30 5.08
N VAL A 342 15.69 0.55 6.14
CA VAL A 342 14.84 -0.52 6.65
C VAL A 342 13.80 0.05 7.59
N VAL A 343 12.52 -0.30 7.39
CA VAL A 343 11.42 0.12 8.25
C VAL A 343 11.06 -0.97 9.23
N LEU A 344 11.00 -0.64 10.52
CA LEU A 344 10.61 -1.52 11.62
C LEU A 344 9.41 -0.97 12.38
N GLU A 345 8.58 -1.87 12.87
CA GLU A 345 7.50 -1.58 13.80
C GLU A 345 7.78 -2.28 15.12
N LEU A 346 7.81 -1.52 16.22
CA LEU A 346 8.03 -2.06 17.56
C LEU A 346 6.88 -1.70 18.48
N SER A 347 6.63 -2.53 19.49
CA SER A 347 5.64 -2.22 20.52
C SER A 347 5.94 -0.88 21.18
N ALA A 348 4.91 -0.02 21.29
CA ALA A 348 5.00 1.28 21.96
C ALA A 348 5.04 1.16 23.49
N GLU A 349 4.88 -0.04 24.04
CA GLU A 349 4.83 -0.30 25.47
C GLU A 349 6.10 0.24 26.18
N GLY A 350 5.90 0.99 27.27
CA GLY A 350 6.95 1.59 28.07
C GLY A 350 7.58 2.86 27.48
N THR A 351 7.42 3.13 26.18
CA THR A 351 8.11 4.28 25.53
C THR A 351 7.60 5.65 25.98
N SER A 352 6.35 5.74 26.42
CA SER A 352 5.71 7.00 26.82
C SER A 352 5.48 7.15 28.32
N SER A 353 6.00 6.24 29.14
CA SER A 353 5.81 6.23 30.60
C SER A 353 7.10 6.43 31.40
N LYS A 354 8.25 6.34 30.73
CA LYS A 354 9.58 6.45 31.36
C LYS A 354 10.35 7.64 30.80
N CYS A 355 11.11 8.28 31.66
CA CYS A 355 12.05 9.33 31.27
C CYS A 355 13.21 8.74 30.48
N PHE A 356 13.53 9.33 29.34
CA PHE A 356 14.66 8.90 28.51
C PHE A 356 16.01 9.06 29.24
N VAL A 357 16.13 10.10 30.10
CA VAL A 357 17.40 10.42 30.76
C VAL A 357 17.72 9.48 31.93
N CYS A 358 16.73 9.23 32.81
CA CYS A 358 16.97 8.48 34.05
C CYS A 358 16.13 7.20 34.20
N GLY A 359 15.23 6.90 33.27
CA GLY A 359 14.34 5.74 33.36
C GLY A 359 13.17 5.88 34.36
N GLY A 360 13.13 6.95 35.16
CA GLY A 360 12.09 7.20 36.14
C GLY A 360 10.71 7.46 35.53
N LYS A 361 9.66 7.37 36.32
CA LYS A 361 8.27 7.64 35.89
C LYS A 361 8.08 9.08 35.47
N ILE A 362 7.21 9.31 34.48
CA ILE A 362 6.89 10.67 34.02
C ILE A 362 5.43 11.03 34.29
N LYS A 363 5.20 12.31 34.65
CA LYS A 363 3.90 12.96 34.62
C LYS A 363 3.78 13.75 33.32
N LYS A 364 2.62 13.64 32.63
CA LYS A 364 2.37 14.31 31.35
C LYS A 364 1.51 15.54 31.58
N ASN A 365 1.95 16.68 31.06
CA ASN A 365 1.18 17.91 31.06
C ASN A 365 1.13 18.46 29.61
N GLY A 366 0.00 18.27 28.93
CA GLY A 366 -0.14 18.65 27.53
C GLY A 366 0.93 17.98 26.63
N ALA A 367 1.74 18.78 25.96
CA ALA A 367 2.85 18.34 25.11
C ALA A 367 4.16 18.08 25.89
N MET A 368 4.21 18.46 27.15
CA MET A 368 5.39 18.39 28.02
C MET A 368 5.29 17.18 28.96
N PHE A 369 6.41 16.82 29.56
CA PHE A 369 6.48 15.88 30.67
C PHE A 369 7.44 16.42 31.74
N GLU A 370 7.26 15.91 32.94
CA GLU A 370 8.18 16.05 34.07
C GLU A 370 8.35 14.68 34.72
N CYS A 371 9.58 14.28 35.05
CA CYS A 371 9.83 13.01 35.72
C CYS A 371 10.05 13.21 37.21
N GLU A 372 10.00 12.14 38.01
CA GLU A 372 10.25 12.11 39.45
C GLU A 372 11.61 12.65 39.88
N ASN A 373 12.58 12.64 38.97
CA ASN A 373 13.94 13.16 39.19
C ASN A 373 14.13 14.58 38.58
N GLY A 374 13.04 15.29 38.28
CA GLY A 374 13.09 16.70 37.84
C GLY A 374 13.43 16.95 36.37
N HIS A 375 13.64 15.90 35.53
CA HIS A 375 13.85 16.10 34.10
C HIS A 375 12.54 16.50 33.42
N GLN A 376 12.59 17.53 32.58
CA GLN A 376 11.45 18.06 31.84
C GLN A 376 11.73 18.10 30.34
N GLY A 377 10.69 18.10 29.51
CA GLY A 377 10.81 18.25 28.04
C GLY A 377 9.58 17.80 27.26
N SER A 378 9.73 17.75 25.94
CA SER A 378 8.67 17.25 25.06
C SER A 378 8.41 15.77 25.30
N ARG A 379 7.16 15.40 25.66
CA ARG A 379 6.78 13.99 25.81
C ARG A 379 6.88 13.20 24.51
N PHE A 380 6.71 13.86 23.37
CA PHE A 380 6.80 13.20 22.06
C PHE A 380 8.25 12.86 21.71
N LEU A 381 9.18 13.79 21.97
CA LEU A 381 10.60 13.53 21.79
C LEU A 381 11.09 12.45 22.77
N ASN A 382 10.64 12.50 24.03
CA ASN A 382 10.93 11.47 25.01
C ASN A 382 10.50 10.07 24.53
N SER A 383 9.29 9.96 23.99
CA SER A 383 8.78 8.68 23.46
C SER A 383 9.55 8.21 22.22
N ALA A 384 9.92 9.13 21.32
CA ALA A 384 10.73 8.80 20.16
C ALA A 384 12.11 8.27 20.58
N ARG A 385 12.80 8.94 21.51
CA ARG A 385 14.09 8.50 22.06
C ARG A 385 14.02 7.10 22.69
N ASN A 386 13.03 6.87 23.54
CA ASN A 386 12.81 5.57 24.18
C ASN A 386 12.58 4.47 23.14
N LEU A 387 11.84 4.77 22.06
CA LEU A 387 11.61 3.82 20.97
C LEU A 387 12.89 3.49 20.20
N GLY A 388 13.73 4.48 19.93
CA GLY A 388 15.03 4.30 19.29
C GLY A 388 15.97 3.43 20.12
N VAL A 389 16.09 3.70 21.43
CA VAL A 389 16.88 2.87 22.34
C VAL A 389 16.33 1.42 22.43
N LYS A 390 15.01 1.25 22.44
CA LYS A 390 14.39 -0.08 22.40
C LYS A 390 14.80 -0.85 21.13
N CYS A 391 14.82 -0.17 19.98
CA CYS A 391 15.25 -0.73 18.71
C CYS A 391 16.73 -1.19 18.76
N LEU A 392 17.61 -0.36 19.26
CA LEU A 392 19.04 -0.69 19.40
C LEU A 392 19.25 -1.90 20.33
N LYS A 393 18.55 -1.98 21.46
CA LYS A 393 18.62 -3.14 22.37
C LYS A 393 18.12 -4.42 21.73
N ASP A 394 17.08 -4.36 20.90
CA ASP A 394 16.58 -5.54 20.17
C ASP A 394 17.60 -6.03 19.13
N PHE A 395 18.39 -5.15 18.53
CA PHE A 395 19.48 -5.54 17.63
C PHE A 395 20.63 -6.24 18.40
N GLU A 396 21.01 -5.74 19.57
CA GLU A 396 22.03 -6.36 20.40
C GLU A 396 21.64 -7.77 20.86
N ARG A 397 20.36 -7.97 21.23
CA ARG A 397 19.84 -9.30 21.58
C ARG A 397 19.93 -10.29 20.42
N LYS A 398 19.54 -9.85 19.22
CA LYS A 398 19.55 -10.70 18.00
C LYS A 398 20.97 -11.01 17.49
N ARG A 399 21.99 -10.28 17.92
CA ARG A 399 23.40 -10.56 17.60
C ARG A 399 24.02 -11.63 18.51
N LYS A 400 23.47 -11.81 19.71
CA LYS A 400 23.96 -12.78 20.70
C LYS A 400 23.39 -14.19 20.52
N ILE A 401 22.43 -14.33 19.59
CA ILE A 401 21.83 -15.61 19.16
C ILE A 401 22.37 -15.98 17.76
#